data_bec721921fb8374b64e85ef640400357
#
_entry.id   bec721921fb8374b64e85ef640400357
#
_cell.length_a   1.000
_cell.length_b   1.000
_cell.length_c   1.000
_cell.angle_alpha   90.00
_cell.angle_beta   90.00
_cell.angle_gamma   90.00
#
_symmetry.space_group_name_H-M   'P 1'
#
loop_
_entity.id
_entity.type
_entity.pdbx_description
1 polymer ?
#
loop_
_entity_poly.entity_id
_entity_poly.type
_entity_poly.pdbx_seq_one_letter_code
_entity_poly.pdbx_strand_id
1 'polypeptide(L)'
;MKKSLVLLSAILLGGCTLGPDYVRPELPKADVFPEAGKGGAAVRAEWWKSLGDPELDALVAKALVANADLRIAVGRVEQAAAVLGETEGAGLPQIDAAGGINSSKLSEGAYNQNLATTGRHRTTARGGLTTSFELDFWGRLRRAEEGARAQ
;
A
#
# COMPACT_ATOMS: atom_id res chain seq x y z
N MET A 1 18.09 -34.57 -25.56
CA MET A 1 16.92 -33.70 -25.60
C MET A 1 16.12 -33.67 -24.28
N LYS A 2 15.73 -34.81 -23.67
CA LYS A 2 14.96 -34.79 -22.39
C LYS A 2 15.74 -34.20 -21.22
N LYS A 3 17.06 -34.46 -21.09
CA LYS A 3 17.91 -33.91 -20.00
C LYS A 3 18.12 -32.39 -20.14
N SER A 4 18.21 -31.86 -21.35
CA SER A 4 18.34 -30.41 -21.61
C SER A 4 17.06 -29.66 -21.29
N LEU A 5 15.89 -30.27 -21.50
CA LEU A 5 14.59 -29.68 -21.17
C LEU A 5 14.36 -29.58 -19.65
N VAL A 6 14.80 -30.61 -18.90
CA VAL A 6 14.74 -30.63 -17.44
C VAL A 6 15.66 -29.56 -16.84
N LEU A 7 16.87 -29.37 -17.40
CA LEU A 7 17.81 -28.35 -16.93
C LEU A 7 17.25 -26.92 -17.20
N LEU A 8 16.62 -26.71 -18.33
CA LEU A 8 15.99 -25.42 -18.67
C LEU A 8 14.79 -25.13 -17.77
N SER A 9 13.97 -26.15 -17.43
CA SER A 9 12.89 -26.01 -16.46
C SER A 9 13.37 -25.69 -15.04
N ALA A 10 14.50 -26.26 -14.62
CA ALA A 10 15.07 -26.00 -13.29
C ALA A 10 15.61 -24.56 -13.15
N ILE A 11 16.12 -23.98 -14.23
CA ILE A 11 16.59 -22.58 -14.26
C ILE A 11 15.41 -21.60 -14.22
N LEU A 12 14.27 -21.95 -14.79
CA LEU A 12 13.06 -21.13 -14.80
C LEU A 12 12.33 -21.13 -13.44
N LEU A 13 12.55 -22.13 -12.60
CA LEU A 13 11.97 -22.24 -11.25
C LEU A 13 12.76 -21.49 -10.17
N GLY A 14 13.98 -21.05 -10.46
CA GLY A 14 14.77 -20.19 -9.59
C GLY A 14 14.32 -18.73 -9.67
N GLY A 15 13.05 -18.45 -9.33
CA GLY A 15 12.51 -17.11 -9.20
C GLY A 15 13.20 -16.36 -8.04
N CYS A 16 14.46 -15.93 -8.27
CA CYS A 16 15.15 -15.07 -7.33
C CYS A 16 14.45 -13.72 -7.29
N THR A 17 13.95 -13.34 -6.12
CA THR A 17 13.59 -11.94 -5.86
C THR A 17 14.82 -11.07 -6.12
N LEU A 18 14.71 -10.15 -7.07
CA LEU A 18 15.79 -9.22 -7.38
C LEU A 18 15.90 -8.18 -6.27
N GLY A 19 17.08 -8.05 -5.69
CA GLY A 19 17.44 -7.05 -4.68
C GLY A 19 17.99 -7.68 -3.39
N PRO A 20 18.77 -6.90 -2.62
CA PRO A 20 19.27 -7.33 -1.32
C PRO A 20 18.13 -7.37 -0.30
N ASP A 21 18.20 -8.32 0.64
CA ASP A 21 17.32 -8.32 1.80
C ASP A 21 17.70 -7.16 2.73
N TYR A 22 16.68 -6.51 3.30
CA TYR A 22 16.91 -5.45 4.26
C TYR A 22 17.52 -6.00 5.54
N VAL A 23 18.71 -5.50 5.88
CA VAL A 23 19.35 -5.73 7.18
C VAL A 23 19.37 -4.42 7.93
N ARG A 24 18.73 -4.39 9.10
CA ARG A 24 18.70 -3.20 9.95
C ARG A 24 20.13 -2.78 10.33
N PRO A 25 20.57 -1.55 10.01
CA PRO A 25 21.88 -1.06 10.42
C PRO A 25 22.00 -1.05 11.95
N GLU A 26 23.15 -1.47 12.46
CA GLU A 26 23.46 -1.26 13.85
C GLU A 26 23.67 0.25 14.08
N LEU A 27 22.84 0.86 14.93
CA LEU A 27 23.04 2.24 15.32
C LEU A 27 24.23 2.30 16.28
N PRO A 28 25.16 3.27 16.09
CA PRO A 28 26.23 3.48 17.04
C PRO A 28 25.59 3.81 18.41
N LYS A 29 25.69 2.89 19.36
CA LYS A 29 25.26 3.13 20.72
C LYS A 29 26.32 4.00 21.38
N ALA A 30 25.98 5.22 21.71
CA ALA A 30 26.78 5.98 22.67
C ALA A 30 26.55 5.32 24.04
N ASP A 31 27.43 4.44 24.44
CA ASP A 31 27.31 3.71 25.71
C ASP A 31 27.40 4.66 26.94
N VAL A 32 28.00 5.83 26.75
CA VAL A 32 28.11 6.85 27.78
C VAL A 32 28.08 8.24 27.12
N PHE A 33 27.14 9.07 27.54
CA PHE A 33 27.24 10.50 27.25
C PHE A 33 28.33 11.11 28.11
N PRO A 34 29.28 11.90 27.58
CA PRO A 34 30.39 12.48 28.36
C PRO A 34 29.97 13.25 29.64
N GLU A 35 28.79 13.89 29.57
CA GLU A 35 28.18 14.66 30.65
C GLU A 35 27.20 13.86 31.52
N ALA A 36 26.99 12.57 31.25
CA ALA A 36 26.16 11.72 32.07
C ALA A 36 26.89 11.45 33.38
N GLY A 37 26.57 12.20 34.41
CA GLY A 37 27.06 11.97 35.77
C GLY A 37 26.74 10.55 36.21
N LYS A 38 27.64 9.95 37.02
CA LYS A 38 27.45 8.62 37.61
C LYS A 38 26.16 8.60 38.42
N GLY A 39 25.11 8.00 37.85
CA GLY A 39 23.84 7.79 38.55
C GLY A 39 22.68 8.70 38.17
N GLY A 40 22.69 9.27 36.97
CA GLY A 40 21.51 9.98 36.46
C GLY A 40 20.31 9.05 36.42
N ALA A 41 19.32 9.26 37.30
CA ALA A 41 18.05 8.54 37.22
C ALA A 41 17.41 8.82 35.86
N ALA A 42 16.92 7.77 35.20
CA ALA A 42 16.17 7.95 33.96
C ALA A 42 15.02 8.93 34.20
N VAL A 43 14.92 9.95 33.34
CA VAL A 43 13.82 10.92 33.40
C VAL A 43 12.52 10.15 33.20
N ARG A 44 11.61 10.18 34.15
CA ARG A 44 10.31 9.55 34.08
C ARG A 44 9.47 10.24 32.97
N ALA A 45 8.67 9.49 32.28
CA ALA A 45 7.79 10.04 31.27
C ALA A 45 6.86 11.15 31.83
N GLU A 46 6.48 11.05 33.10
CA GLU A 46 5.63 12.02 33.80
C GLU A 46 6.42 12.86 34.79
N TRP A 47 7.60 13.37 34.39
CA TRP A 47 8.52 14.11 35.26
C TRP A 47 7.88 15.34 35.91
N TRP A 48 6.90 16.00 35.28
CA TRP A 48 6.19 17.17 35.78
C TRP A 48 5.44 16.89 37.10
N LYS A 49 4.97 15.65 37.32
CA LYS A 49 4.31 15.25 38.59
C LYS A 49 5.21 15.38 39.80
N SER A 50 6.53 15.36 39.62
CA SER A 50 7.49 15.56 40.71
C SER A 50 7.50 17.00 41.22
N LEU A 51 6.90 17.95 40.52
CA LEU A 51 6.77 19.33 40.94
C LEU A 51 5.64 19.55 41.97
N GLY A 52 4.72 18.56 42.10
CA GLY A 52 3.66 18.58 43.12
C GLY A 52 2.59 19.64 42.88
N ASP A 53 2.43 20.11 41.64
CA ASP A 53 1.46 21.14 41.25
C ASP A 53 0.26 20.50 40.54
N PRO A 54 -0.94 20.47 41.20
CA PRO A 54 -2.15 19.87 40.61
C PRO A 54 -2.67 20.63 39.39
N GLU A 55 -2.45 21.96 39.32
CA GLU A 55 -2.88 22.75 38.17
C GLU A 55 -2.05 22.42 36.93
N LEU A 56 -0.73 22.29 37.12
CA LEU A 56 0.18 21.82 36.06
C LEU A 56 -0.20 20.43 35.58
N ASP A 57 -0.52 19.51 36.47
CA ASP A 57 -0.95 18.15 36.12
C ASP A 57 -2.22 18.18 35.23
N ALA A 58 -3.20 18.99 35.60
CA ALA A 58 -4.44 19.14 34.83
C ALA A 58 -4.19 19.77 33.43
N LEU A 59 -3.33 20.80 33.38
CA LEU A 59 -2.99 21.44 32.10
C LEU A 59 -2.24 20.50 31.15
N VAL A 60 -1.27 19.74 31.69
CA VAL A 60 -0.54 18.76 30.88
C VAL A 60 -1.47 17.64 30.38
N ALA A 61 -2.35 17.11 31.23
CA ALA A 61 -3.33 16.12 30.84
C ALA A 61 -4.25 16.64 29.71
N LYS A 62 -4.74 17.88 29.82
CA LYS A 62 -5.54 18.53 28.79
C LYS A 62 -4.76 18.73 27.49
N ALA A 63 -3.50 19.15 27.57
CA ALA A 63 -2.63 19.35 26.42
C ALA A 63 -2.37 18.04 25.67
N LEU A 64 -2.12 16.95 26.37
CA LEU A 64 -1.89 15.63 25.78
C LEU A 64 -3.13 15.12 25.03
N VAL A 65 -4.33 15.31 25.59
CA VAL A 65 -5.59 14.90 24.94
C VAL A 65 -5.92 15.78 23.73
N ALA A 66 -5.64 17.09 23.81
CA ALA A 66 -5.98 18.06 22.76
C ALA A 66 -4.85 18.28 21.74
N ASN A 67 -3.75 17.57 21.86
CA ASN A 67 -2.57 17.78 21.02
C ASN A 67 -2.86 17.46 19.55
N ALA A 68 -2.81 18.50 18.70
CA ALA A 68 -3.04 18.37 17.26
C ALA A 68 -1.92 17.57 16.58
N ASP A 69 -0.67 17.66 17.03
CA ASP A 69 0.47 16.94 16.46
C ASP A 69 0.34 15.42 16.67
N LEU A 70 -0.17 15.01 17.83
CA LEU A 70 -0.46 13.60 18.09
C LEU A 70 -1.56 13.08 17.15
N ARG A 71 -2.59 13.87 16.91
CA ARG A 71 -3.67 13.52 15.97
C ARG A 71 -3.13 13.40 14.54
N ILE A 72 -2.25 14.32 14.14
CA ILE A 72 -1.57 14.26 12.83
C ILE A 72 -0.70 13.00 12.73
N ALA A 73 0.06 12.68 13.79
CA ALA A 73 0.90 11.49 13.83
C ALA A 73 0.07 10.21 13.69
N VAL A 74 -1.06 10.11 14.40
CA VAL A 74 -2.00 8.97 14.27
C VAL A 74 -2.52 8.89 12.83
N GLY A 75 -2.96 10.01 12.24
CA GLY A 75 -3.45 10.04 10.86
C GLY A 75 -2.38 9.60 9.85
N ARG A 76 -1.11 9.90 10.08
CA ARG A 76 0.00 9.42 9.23
C ARG A 76 0.20 7.90 9.34
N VAL A 77 0.06 7.34 10.54
CA VAL A 77 0.12 5.89 10.74
C VAL A 77 -1.05 5.21 10.02
N GLU A 78 -2.26 5.76 10.13
CA GLU A 78 -3.44 5.24 9.42
C GLU A 78 -3.27 5.32 7.90
N GLN A 79 -2.70 6.42 7.40
CA GLN A 79 -2.38 6.57 5.98
C GLN A 79 -1.35 5.53 5.51
N ALA A 80 -0.27 5.32 6.27
CA ALA A 80 0.73 4.31 5.93
C ALA A 80 0.12 2.89 5.94
N ALA A 81 -0.73 2.59 6.93
CA ALA A 81 -1.44 1.31 6.99
C ALA A 81 -2.39 1.11 5.78
N ALA A 82 -3.06 2.16 5.31
CA ALA A 82 -3.90 2.09 4.12
C ALA A 82 -3.08 1.84 2.85
N VAL A 83 -1.92 2.50 2.70
CA VAL A 83 -0.98 2.27 1.58
C VAL A 83 -0.44 0.83 1.59
N LEU A 84 -0.13 0.29 2.77
CA LEU A 84 0.24 -1.12 2.90
C LEU A 84 -0.89 -2.03 2.41
N GLY A 85 -2.12 -1.81 2.87
CA GLY A 85 -3.29 -2.59 2.45
C GLY A 85 -3.56 -2.53 0.94
N GLU A 86 -3.36 -1.36 0.31
CA GLU A 86 -3.44 -1.21 -1.16
C GLU A 86 -2.36 -2.05 -1.86
N THR A 87 -1.13 -2.01 -1.35
CA THR A 87 0.00 -2.76 -1.91
C THR A 87 -0.20 -4.28 -1.77
N GLU A 88 -0.69 -4.74 -0.63
CA GLU A 88 -1.05 -6.15 -0.40
C GLU A 88 -2.20 -6.57 -1.34
N GLY A 89 -3.20 -5.69 -1.51
CA GLY A 89 -4.34 -5.90 -2.41
C GLY A 89 -3.92 -6.07 -3.87
N ALA A 90 -2.87 -5.39 -4.32
CA ALA A 90 -2.35 -5.53 -5.68
C ALA A 90 -1.83 -6.93 -6.00
N GLY A 91 -1.47 -7.73 -4.97
CA GLY A 91 -1.08 -9.13 -5.10
C GLY A 91 -2.27 -10.11 -5.22
N LEU A 92 -3.51 -9.64 -5.10
CA LEU A 92 -4.71 -10.46 -5.18
C LEU A 92 -5.34 -10.38 -6.58
N PRO A 93 -6.11 -11.41 -7.01
CA PRO A 93 -6.90 -11.32 -8.22
C PRO A 93 -7.88 -10.13 -8.16
N GLN A 94 -7.81 -9.26 -9.14
CA GLN A 94 -8.74 -8.14 -9.30
C GLN A 94 -9.94 -8.59 -10.12
N ILE A 95 -11.13 -8.23 -9.70
CA ILE A 95 -12.38 -8.55 -10.40
C ILE A 95 -13.13 -7.25 -10.64
N ASP A 96 -13.28 -6.90 -11.91
CA ASP A 96 -14.00 -5.72 -12.35
C ASP A 96 -15.32 -6.11 -13.00
N ALA A 97 -16.39 -5.43 -12.61
CA ALA A 97 -17.69 -5.51 -13.26
C ALA A 97 -17.93 -4.24 -14.07
N ALA A 98 -18.15 -4.38 -15.36
CA ALA A 98 -18.46 -3.27 -16.24
C ALA A 98 -19.78 -3.50 -16.97
N GLY A 99 -20.59 -2.45 -17.09
CA GLY A 99 -21.84 -2.46 -17.85
C GLY A 99 -22.06 -1.13 -18.53
N GLY A 100 -22.66 -1.19 -19.72
CA GLY A 100 -22.96 0.02 -20.46
C GLY A 100 -24.08 -0.18 -21.46
N ILE A 101 -24.84 0.88 -21.69
CA ILE A 101 -25.86 0.98 -22.74
C ILE A 101 -25.41 2.08 -23.69
N ASN A 102 -25.22 1.75 -24.95
CA ASN A 102 -24.90 2.70 -26.00
C ASN A 102 -26.05 2.76 -27.01
N SER A 103 -26.60 3.94 -27.20
CA SER A 103 -27.60 4.20 -28.24
C SER A 103 -26.99 5.09 -29.32
N SER A 104 -26.99 4.63 -30.54
CA SER A 104 -26.43 5.35 -31.68
C SER A 104 -27.44 5.45 -32.81
N LYS A 105 -27.38 6.57 -33.55
CA LYS A 105 -28.14 6.82 -34.75
C LYS A 105 -27.16 7.03 -35.91
N LEU A 106 -27.24 6.18 -36.91
CA LEU A 106 -26.41 6.31 -38.12
C LEU A 106 -26.87 7.51 -38.95
N SER A 107 -25.93 8.29 -39.48
CA SER A 107 -26.24 9.33 -40.46
C SER A 107 -26.79 8.73 -41.77
N GLU A 108 -27.50 9.52 -42.57
CA GLU A 108 -28.05 9.04 -43.84
C GLU A 108 -26.96 8.61 -44.81
N GLY A 109 -25.84 9.29 -44.85
CA GLY A 109 -24.72 8.95 -45.72
C GLY A 109 -23.95 7.67 -45.30
N ALA A 110 -24.04 7.28 -44.03
CA ALA A 110 -23.41 6.06 -43.49
C ALA A 110 -24.39 4.85 -43.52
N TYR A 111 -25.66 5.09 -43.82
CA TYR A 111 -26.69 4.07 -43.89
C TYR A 111 -26.66 3.43 -45.26
N ASN A 112 -26.08 2.24 -45.38
CA ASN A 112 -26.09 1.47 -46.62
C ASN A 112 -27.32 0.55 -46.65
N GLN A 113 -27.95 0.43 -47.82
CA GLN A 113 -29.17 -0.37 -48.02
C GLN A 113 -29.04 -1.85 -47.61
N ASN A 114 -27.83 -2.39 -47.58
CA ASN A 114 -27.58 -3.75 -47.10
C ASN A 114 -27.74 -3.90 -45.56
N LEU A 115 -27.85 -2.81 -44.84
CA LEU A 115 -28.14 -2.76 -43.38
C LEU A 115 -29.61 -2.43 -43.07
N ALA A 116 -30.47 -2.41 -44.08
CA ALA A 116 -31.88 -2.04 -43.99
C ALA A 116 -32.70 -2.89 -43.00
N THR A 117 -32.23 -4.09 -42.66
CA THR A 117 -32.90 -4.96 -41.69
C THR A 117 -32.73 -4.54 -40.25
N THR A 118 -31.76 -3.65 -39.93
CA THR A 118 -31.42 -3.29 -38.55
C THR A 118 -31.88 -1.88 -38.15
N GLY A 119 -32.38 -1.08 -39.09
CA GLY A 119 -32.81 0.31 -38.86
C GLY A 119 -31.63 1.27 -38.55
N ARG A 120 -31.90 2.59 -38.59
CA ARG A 120 -30.88 3.65 -38.33
C ARG A 120 -30.57 3.86 -36.86
N HIS A 121 -31.42 3.38 -35.97
CA HIS A 121 -31.23 3.43 -34.54
C HIS A 121 -30.76 2.09 -34.03
N ARG A 122 -29.64 2.09 -33.30
CA ARG A 122 -29.09 0.91 -32.67
C ARG A 122 -28.83 1.18 -31.18
N THR A 123 -29.47 0.39 -30.33
CA THR A 123 -29.17 0.35 -28.91
C THR A 123 -28.46 -0.97 -28.62
N THR A 124 -27.30 -0.88 -27.99
CA THR A 124 -26.52 -2.04 -27.58
C THR A 124 -26.30 -1.98 -26.08
N ALA A 125 -26.72 -3.01 -25.38
CA ALA A 125 -26.37 -3.21 -23.97
C ALA A 125 -25.21 -4.21 -23.92
N ARG A 126 -24.22 -3.90 -23.10
CA ARG A 126 -23.07 -4.77 -22.83
C ARG A 126 -22.87 -4.85 -21.32
N GLY A 127 -22.56 -6.05 -20.84
CA GLY A 127 -22.17 -6.27 -19.46
C GLY A 127 -21.11 -7.36 -19.41
N GLY A 128 -20.18 -7.26 -18.51
CA GLY A 128 -19.12 -8.25 -18.40
C GLY A 128 -18.39 -8.17 -17.06
N LEU A 129 -17.74 -9.27 -16.73
CA LEU A 129 -16.78 -9.37 -15.65
C LEU A 129 -15.41 -9.58 -16.26
N THR A 130 -14.43 -8.84 -15.79
CA THR A 130 -13.03 -9.01 -16.18
C THR A 130 -12.25 -9.35 -14.91
N THR A 131 -11.39 -10.35 -15.00
CA THR A 131 -10.44 -10.64 -13.92
C THR A 131 -9.03 -10.45 -14.44
N SER A 132 -8.19 -9.84 -13.59
CA SER A 132 -6.77 -9.68 -13.83
C SER A 132 -5.98 -10.13 -12.61
N PHE A 133 -4.84 -10.78 -12.84
CA PHE A 133 -3.95 -11.25 -11.80
C PHE A 133 -2.52 -11.21 -12.30
N GLU A 134 -1.61 -10.63 -11.49
CA GLU A 134 -0.19 -10.56 -11.79
C GLU A 134 0.55 -11.67 -11.05
N LEU A 135 1.23 -12.53 -11.82
CA LEU A 135 2.12 -13.55 -11.25
C LEU A 135 3.48 -12.93 -10.94
N ASP A 136 3.79 -12.83 -9.65
CA ASP A 136 5.02 -12.18 -9.17
C ASP A 136 6.24 -13.11 -9.19
N PHE A 137 6.72 -13.46 -10.39
CA PHE A 137 7.88 -14.35 -10.57
C PHE A 137 9.18 -13.73 -10.06
N TRP A 138 9.36 -12.41 -10.21
CA TRP A 138 10.58 -11.69 -9.86
C TRP A 138 10.49 -10.93 -8.54
N GLY A 139 9.38 -11.02 -7.83
CA GLY A 139 9.22 -10.43 -6.50
C GLY A 139 8.94 -8.93 -6.50
N ARG A 140 8.46 -8.35 -7.60
CA ARG A 140 8.11 -6.93 -7.68
C ARG A 140 7.07 -6.52 -6.63
N LEU A 141 5.99 -7.27 -6.55
CA LEU A 141 4.90 -7.02 -5.59
C LEU A 141 5.36 -7.27 -4.16
N ARG A 142 6.07 -8.37 -3.91
CA ARG A 142 6.65 -8.67 -2.60
C ARG A 142 7.60 -7.59 -2.10
N ARG A 143 8.47 -7.05 -2.97
CA ARG A 143 9.38 -5.95 -2.61
C ARG A 143 8.66 -4.63 -2.39
N ALA A 144 7.57 -4.36 -3.14
CA ALA A 144 6.71 -3.20 -2.91
C ALA A 144 6.02 -3.27 -1.54
N GLU A 145 5.48 -4.45 -1.17
CA GLU A 145 4.89 -4.70 0.15
C GLU A 145 5.92 -4.52 1.28
N GLU A 146 7.12 -5.06 1.13
CA GLU A 146 8.22 -4.90 2.08
C GLU A 146 8.58 -3.42 2.29
N GLY A 147 8.65 -2.64 1.19
CA GLY A 147 8.88 -1.21 1.24
C GLY A 147 7.75 -0.44 1.92
N ALA A 148 6.49 -0.78 1.64
CA ALA A 148 5.34 -0.16 2.28
C ALA A 148 5.26 -0.49 3.78
N ARG A 149 5.66 -1.71 4.19
CA ARG A 149 5.70 -2.13 5.60
C ARG A 149 6.81 -1.44 6.40
N ALA A 150 7.85 -0.94 5.74
CA ALA A 150 8.97 -0.26 6.36
C ALA A 150 8.78 1.26 6.53
N GLN A 151 7.72 1.87 5.99
CA GLN A 151 7.35 3.27 6.15
C GLN A 151 6.70 3.56 7.49
#